data_f97b87e2c659bc90f6667bb637dbaf0d
#
_entry.id   f97b87e2c659bc90f6667bb637dbaf0d
#
_cell.length_a   1.000
_cell.length_b   1.000
_cell.length_c   1.000
_cell.angle_alpha   90.00
_cell.angle_beta   90.00
_cell.angle_gamma   90.00
#
_symmetry.space_group_name_H-M   'P 1'
#
loop_
_entity.id
_entity.type
_entity.pdbx_description
1 polymer ?
#
loop_
_entity_poly.entity_id
_entity_poly.type
_entity_poly.pdbx_seq_one_letter_code
_entity_poly.pdbx_strand_id
1 'polypeptide(L)'
;KHFKSFIEINFVESPEAVEVFSTAKNSNDILLRLSVLTDKPLIKGDTLIFFDEVQLCPDIVTAIKFLVDDGRYRYILSGSLLGVELNNLRSVPVGYMAIKDMFPLDLEEFMWAVGVNKEVIGALKNAWENKQPVDDFVHRKMMDVFRLYLIVGGMPDAVNAYRENNNLQDVMAKQQEIIRLYRKDISQY
;
A
#
# COMPACT_ATOMS: atom_id res chain seq x y z
N LYS A 1 4.37 11.05 -10.44
CA LYS A 1 4.75 12.43 -10.13
C LYS A 1 5.54 12.41 -8.84
N HIS A 2 6.72 13.05 -8.81
CA HIS A 2 7.47 13.22 -7.57
C HIS A 2 6.96 14.47 -6.86
N PHE A 3 6.62 14.33 -5.56
CA PHE A 3 6.22 15.44 -4.71
C PHE A 3 7.43 15.98 -3.97
N LYS A 4 7.47 17.30 -3.73
CA LYS A 4 8.53 17.93 -2.95
C LYS A 4 8.36 17.73 -1.45
N SER A 5 7.13 17.50 -0.99
CA SER A 5 6.82 17.20 0.40
C SER A 5 5.91 15.98 0.50
N PHE A 6 6.18 15.12 1.47
CA PHE A 6 5.38 13.96 1.83
C PHE A 6 5.10 14.01 3.33
N ILE A 7 3.83 14.03 3.68
CA ILE A 7 3.33 14.03 5.05
C ILE A 7 2.58 12.73 5.26
N GLU A 8 2.92 12.01 6.29
CA GLU A 8 2.26 10.80 6.74
C GLU A 8 1.64 11.04 8.10
N ILE A 9 0.39 10.65 8.26
CA ILE A 9 -0.36 10.70 9.51
C ILE A 9 -0.97 9.34 9.70
N ASN A 10 -0.43 8.61 10.67
CA ASN A 10 -0.92 7.30 11.07
C ASN A 10 -1.77 7.47 12.34
N PHE A 11 -3.05 7.09 12.26
CA PHE A 11 -4.00 7.28 13.37
C PHE A 11 -3.78 6.32 14.55
N VAL A 12 -2.97 5.26 14.39
CA VAL A 12 -2.52 4.43 15.51
C VAL A 12 -1.41 5.16 16.29
N GLU A 13 -0.46 5.76 15.58
CA GLU A 13 0.70 6.41 16.18
C GLU A 13 0.37 7.80 16.74
N SER A 14 -0.60 8.49 16.11
CA SER A 14 -1.03 9.84 16.47
C SER A 14 -2.55 9.89 16.70
N PRO A 15 -3.07 9.31 17.79
CA PRO A 15 -4.51 9.31 18.07
C PRO A 15 -5.12 10.71 18.17
N GLU A 16 -4.34 11.71 18.56
CA GLU A 16 -4.75 13.12 18.63
C GLU A 16 -5.10 13.69 17.24
N ALA A 17 -4.57 13.10 16.16
CA ALA A 17 -4.91 13.52 14.80
C ALA A 17 -6.39 13.30 14.45
N VAL A 18 -7.11 12.44 15.17
CA VAL A 18 -8.56 12.25 15.01
C VAL A 18 -9.31 13.56 15.31
N GLU A 19 -8.86 14.35 16.29
CA GLU A 19 -9.49 15.62 16.64
C GLU A 19 -9.44 16.65 15.51
N VAL A 20 -8.47 16.54 14.61
CA VAL A 20 -8.36 17.40 13.42
C VAL A 20 -9.62 17.34 12.58
N PHE A 21 -10.21 16.14 12.45
CA PHE A 21 -11.35 15.88 11.57
C PHE A 21 -12.69 15.99 12.30
N SER A 22 -12.78 15.49 13.53
CA SER A 22 -14.04 15.42 14.31
C SER A 22 -14.61 16.78 14.68
N THR A 23 -13.76 17.81 14.83
CA THR A 23 -14.16 19.15 15.28
C THR A 23 -13.93 20.24 14.22
N ALA A 24 -13.39 19.89 13.06
CA ALA A 24 -13.08 20.85 12.00
C ALA A 24 -14.34 21.39 11.33
N LYS A 25 -14.33 22.68 11.00
CA LYS A 25 -15.46 23.37 10.38
C LYS A 25 -15.36 23.42 8.84
N ASN A 26 -14.17 23.35 8.29
CA ASN A 26 -13.91 23.46 6.86
C ASN A 26 -12.47 23.00 6.52
N SER A 27 -12.15 22.94 5.21
CA SER A 27 -10.83 22.52 4.72
C SER A 27 -9.68 23.37 5.24
N ASN A 28 -9.85 24.68 5.39
CA ASN A 28 -8.79 25.57 5.93
C ASN A 28 -8.46 25.24 7.38
N ASP A 29 -9.47 24.95 8.20
CA ASP A 29 -9.29 24.56 9.59
C ASP A 29 -8.56 23.22 9.69
N ILE A 30 -8.96 22.23 8.88
CA ILE A 30 -8.26 20.94 8.80
C ILE A 30 -6.77 21.16 8.43
N LEU A 31 -6.51 21.90 7.37
CA LEU A 31 -5.14 22.09 6.87
C LEU A 31 -4.28 22.90 7.82
N LEU A 32 -4.86 23.87 8.56
CA LEU A 32 -4.17 24.59 9.61
C LEU A 32 -3.76 23.64 10.74
N ARG A 33 -4.65 22.78 11.19
CA ARG A 33 -4.36 21.79 12.24
C ARG A 33 -3.35 20.76 11.79
N LEU A 34 -3.45 20.27 10.55
CA LEU A 34 -2.46 19.36 9.96
C LEU A 34 -1.07 20.00 9.92
N SER A 35 -0.96 21.31 9.68
CA SER A 35 0.32 22.01 9.69
C SER A 35 0.98 22.09 11.06
N VAL A 36 0.23 21.89 12.15
CA VAL A 36 0.75 21.84 13.51
C VAL A 36 1.24 20.43 13.89
N LEU A 37 0.66 19.40 13.25
CA LEU A 37 1.03 18.00 13.51
C LEU A 37 2.28 17.54 12.75
N THR A 38 2.83 18.36 11.86
CA THR A 38 3.98 17.97 11.04
C THR A 38 5.03 19.07 10.99
N ASP A 39 6.29 18.67 11.03
CA ASP A 39 7.44 19.57 10.81
C ASP A 39 7.72 19.82 9.32
N LYS A 40 7.01 19.13 8.42
CA LYS A 40 7.23 19.21 6.99
C LYS A 40 6.38 20.31 6.36
N PRO A 41 6.90 21.04 5.37
CA PRO A 41 6.16 22.12 4.73
C PRO A 41 5.00 21.61 3.87
N LEU A 42 3.86 22.29 3.97
CA LEU A 42 2.69 22.11 3.10
C LEU A 42 2.85 22.98 1.85
N ILE A 43 3.37 22.41 0.76
CA ILE A 43 3.65 23.09 -0.51
C ILE A 43 2.46 22.89 -1.46
N LYS A 44 1.75 23.97 -1.78
CA LYS A 44 0.57 23.92 -2.67
C LYS A 44 0.90 23.27 -4.01
N GLY A 45 0.12 22.26 -4.40
CA GLY A 45 0.27 21.49 -5.63
C GLY A 45 1.41 20.47 -5.64
N ASP A 46 2.26 20.45 -4.60
CA ASP A 46 3.50 19.64 -4.55
C ASP A 46 3.69 18.87 -3.23
N THR A 47 2.65 18.80 -2.40
CA THR A 47 2.60 17.93 -1.21
C THR A 47 1.63 16.78 -1.43
N LEU A 48 2.08 15.58 -1.08
CA LEU A 48 1.25 14.40 -0.89
C LEU A 48 1.00 14.19 0.60
N ILE A 49 -0.25 14.09 1.01
CA ILE A 49 -0.65 13.78 2.38
C ILE A 49 -1.20 12.35 2.38
N PHE A 50 -0.60 11.50 3.18
CA PHE A 50 -0.96 10.11 3.36
C PHE A 50 -1.60 9.93 4.73
N PHE A 51 -2.82 9.45 4.75
CA PHE A 51 -3.54 9.08 5.96
C PHE A 51 -3.59 7.57 6.08
N ASP A 52 -2.97 7.06 7.13
CA ASP A 52 -2.88 5.63 7.39
C ASP A 52 -3.78 5.21 8.55
N GLU A 53 -4.29 3.98 8.49
CA GLU A 53 -5.21 3.40 9.46
C GLU A 53 -6.50 4.22 9.64
N VAL A 54 -7.07 4.68 8.52
CA VAL A 54 -8.21 5.61 8.50
C VAL A 54 -9.50 5.05 9.11
N GLN A 55 -9.61 3.73 9.32
CA GLN A 55 -10.72 3.13 10.06
C GLN A 55 -10.80 3.64 11.51
N LEU A 56 -9.70 4.17 12.07
CA LEU A 56 -9.69 4.81 13.39
C LEU A 56 -10.19 6.26 13.37
N CYS A 57 -10.38 6.84 12.17
CA CYS A 57 -10.88 8.21 12.00
C CYS A 57 -11.98 8.25 10.93
N PRO A 58 -13.20 7.76 11.20
CA PRO A 58 -14.29 7.71 10.20
C PRO A 58 -14.65 9.09 9.61
N ASP A 59 -14.46 10.16 10.37
CA ASP A 59 -14.75 11.53 9.95
C ASP A 59 -13.92 11.99 8.74
N ILE A 60 -12.73 11.39 8.55
CA ILE A 60 -11.86 11.72 7.41
C ILE A 60 -12.53 11.41 6.07
N VAL A 61 -13.34 10.35 6.00
CA VAL A 61 -14.02 9.96 4.75
C VAL A 61 -15.03 11.01 4.32
N THR A 62 -15.66 11.69 5.28
CA THR A 62 -16.52 12.83 4.98
C THR A 62 -15.70 14.08 4.66
N ALA A 63 -14.64 14.32 5.38
CA ALA A 63 -13.78 15.49 5.24
C ALA A 63 -13.00 15.50 3.92
N ILE A 64 -12.66 14.33 3.38
CA ILE A 64 -11.85 14.21 2.17
C ILE A 64 -12.49 14.91 0.96
N LYS A 65 -13.82 14.96 0.87
CA LYS A 65 -14.54 15.71 -0.15
C LYS A 65 -14.14 17.18 -0.16
N PHE A 66 -14.18 17.82 1.01
CA PHE A 66 -13.83 19.24 1.15
C PHE A 66 -12.35 19.50 0.87
N LEU A 67 -11.48 18.55 1.24
CA LEU A 67 -10.04 18.63 0.98
C LEU A 67 -9.72 18.47 -0.50
N VAL A 68 -10.42 17.61 -1.22
CA VAL A 68 -10.27 17.40 -2.66
C VAL A 68 -10.82 18.60 -3.44
N ASP A 69 -11.99 19.13 -3.06
CA ASP A 69 -12.57 20.34 -3.67
C ASP A 69 -11.67 21.58 -3.51
N ASP A 70 -11.00 21.69 -2.36
CA ASP A 70 -10.00 22.74 -2.11
C ASP A 70 -8.81 22.69 -3.09
N GLY A 71 -8.42 21.48 -3.51
CA GLY A 71 -7.46 21.25 -4.60
C GLY A 71 -6.01 21.63 -4.32
N ARG A 72 -5.66 22.04 -3.09
CA ARG A 72 -4.28 22.46 -2.73
C ARG A 72 -3.29 21.32 -2.70
N TYR A 73 -3.72 20.13 -2.28
CA TYR A 73 -2.84 18.97 -2.05
C TYR A 73 -3.38 17.71 -2.70
N ARG A 74 -2.60 16.64 -2.65
CA ARG A 74 -3.01 15.29 -3.04
C ARG A 74 -3.08 14.41 -1.82
N TYR A 75 -4.04 13.49 -1.81
CA TYR A 75 -4.34 12.65 -0.65
C TYR A 75 -4.31 11.19 -1.05
N ILE A 76 -3.79 10.35 -0.16
CA ILE A 76 -3.93 8.90 -0.19
C ILE A 76 -4.44 8.49 1.19
N LEU A 77 -5.39 7.57 1.22
CA LEU A 77 -5.93 6.97 2.43
C LEU A 77 -5.65 5.47 2.37
N SER A 78 -5.19 4.90 3.48
CA SER A 78 -5.06 3.45 3.63
C SER A 78 -5.72 2.96 4.91
N GLY A 79 -6.11 1.69 4.92
CA GLY A 79 -6.70 1.05 6.08
C GLY A 79 -7.07 -0.40 5.77
N SER A 80 -6.83 -1.30 6.73
CA SER A 80 -7.01 -2.74 6.56
C SER A 80 -8.46 -3.16 6.27
N LEU A 81 -9.44 -2.37 6.69
CA LEU A 81 -10.87 -2.60 6.51
C LEU A 81 -11.57 -1.49 5.74
N LEU A 82 -10.81 -0.68 5.01
CA LEU A 82 -11.33 0.50 4.33
C LEU A 82 -12.52 0.18 3.41
N GLY A 83 -12.48 -0.97 2.72
CA GLY A 83 -13.60 -1.41 1.87
C GLY A 83 -14.88 -1.73 2.65
N VAL A 84 -14.77 -2.32 3.83
CA VAL A 84 -15.90 -2.66 4.71
C VAL A 84 -16.46 -1.39 5.36
N GLU A 85 -15.58 -0.54 5.88
CA GLU A 85 -15.96 0.74 6.48
C GLU A 85 -16.61 1.68 5.46
N LEU A 86 -16.10 1.75 4.23
CA LEU A 86 -16.71 2.53 3.16
C LEU A 86 -18.13 2.04 2.83
N ASN A 87 -18.41 0.73 2.90
CA ASN A 87 -19.74 0.16 2.69
C ASN A 87 -20.70 0.50 3.84
N ASN A 88 -20.20 0.67 5.06
CA ASN A 88 -20.98 1.03 6.25
C ASN A 88 -21.26 2.53 6.34
N LEU A 89 -20.52 3.36 5.61
CA LEU A 89 -20.73 4.81 5.59
C LEU A 89 -21.94 5.17 4.74
N ARG A 90 -22.84 5.98 5.32
CA ARG A 90 -24.06 6.49 4.66
C ARG A 90 -23.78 7.29 3.38
N SER A 91 -22.53 7.65 3.09
CA SER A 91 -22.16 8.47 1.93
C SER A 91 -20.67 8.27 1.60
N VAL A 92 -20.38 7.31 0.72
CA VAL A 92 -19.10 7.30 0.02
C VAL A 92 -19.08 8.49 -0.93
N PRO A 93 -18.07 9.38 -0.90
CA PRO A 93 -18.01 10.51 -1.82
C PRO A 93 -17.69 10.02 -3.25
N VAL A 94 -18.75 9.62 -3.97
CA VAL A 94 -18.66 9.17 -5.36
C VAL A 94 -18.05 10.29 -6.22
N GLY A 95 -17.01 9.95 -6.98
CA GLY A 95 -16.29 10.91 -7.84
C GLY A 95 -15.10 11.64 -7.18
N TYR A 96 -14.92 11.52 -5.86
CA TYR A 96 -13.81 12.17 -5.13
C TYR A 96 -12.65 11.21 -4.82
N MET A 97 -12.89 9.91 -4.85
CA MET A 97 -11.91 8.88 -4.54
C MET A 97 -11.84 7.82 -5.64
N ALA A 98 -10.62 7.34 -5.90
CA ALA A 98 -10.37 6.14 -6.68
C ALA A 98 -9.88 5.04 -5.72
N ILE A 99 -10.64 3.96 -5.62
CA ILE A 99 -10.27 2.80 -4.80
C ILE A 99 -9.28 1.95 -5.58
N LYS A 100 -8.22 1.53 -4.90
CA LYS A 100 -7.19 0.62 -5.43
C LYS A 100 -6.96 -0.49 -4.41
N ASP A 101 -7.14 -1.71 -4.85
CA ASP A 101 -6.80 -2.87 -4.04
C ASP A 101 -5.29 -3.09 -4.05
N MET A 102 -4.73 -3.40 -2.88
CA MET A 102 -3.34 -3.72 -2.70
C MET A 102 -3.21 -5.23 -2.50
N PHE A 103 -2.61 -5.89 -3.48
CA PHE A 103 -2.39 -7.34 -3.44
C PHE A 103 -0.95 -7.65 -3.02
N PRO A 104 -0.69 -8.88 -2.53
CA PRO A 104 0.68 -9.39 -2.42
C PRO A 104 1.40 -9.29 -3.77
N LEU A 105 2.73 -9.27 -3.74
CA LEU A 105 3.58 -9.26 -4.94
C LEU A 105 3.21 -10.42 -5.86
N ASP A 106 3.02 -10.13 -7.14
CA ASP A 106 2.88 -11.16 -8.16
C ASP A 106 4.24 -11.77 -8.55
N LEU A 107 4.23 -12.75 -9.45
CA LEU A 107 5.46 -13.42 -9.87
C LEU A 107 6.47 -12.44 -10.51
N GLU A 108 6.00 -11.48 -11.29
CA GLU A 108 6.87 -10.51 -11.94
C GLU A 108 7.52 -9.57 -10.93
N GLU A 109 6.73 -9.06 -9.99
CA GLU A 109 7.21 -8.22 -8.89
C GLU A 109 8.18 -8.99 -7.98
N PHE A 110 7.88 -10.27 -7.72
CA PHE A 110 8.79 -11.16 -7.01
C PHE A 110 10.11 -11.35 -7.78
N MET A 111 10.06 -11.59 -9.10
CA MET A 111 11.25 -11.68 -9.94
C MET A 111 12.11 -10.42 -9.84
N TRP A 112 11.50 -9.23 -9.84
CA TRP A 112 12.24 -7.97 -9.62
C TRP A 112 12.87 -7.92 -8.24
N ALA A 113 12.13 -8.32 -7.22
CA ALA A 113 12.61 -8.30 -5.83
C ALA A 113 13.80 -9.21 -5.61
N VAL A 114 13.84 -10.39 -6.25
CA VAL A 114 14.98 -11.33 -6.15
C VAL A 114 16.08 -11.08 -7.19
N GLY A 115 16.00 -9.99 -7.94
CA GLY A 115 17.07 -9.52 -8.83
C GLY A 115 17.12 -10.18 -10.20
N VAL A 116 16.01 -10.76 -10.68
CA VAL A 116 15.95 -11.22 -12.08
C VAL A 116 16.07 -10.02 -13.02
N ASN A 117 16.97 -10.15 -14.02
CA ASN A 117 17.19 -9.07 -14.98
C ASN A 117 15.92 -8.76 -15.78
N LYS A 118 15.62 -7.46 -15.91
CA LYS A 118 14.44 -6.97 -16.68
C LYS A 118 14.45 -7.42 -18.14
N GLU A 119 15.63 -7.61 -18.73
CA GLU A 119 15.79 -8.11 -20.10
C GLU A 119 15.26 -9.55 -20.23
N VAL A 120 15.52 -10.39 -19.21
CA VAL A 120 15.02 -11.78 -19.17
C VAL A 120 13.50 -11.76 -19.08
N ILE A 121 12.92 -10.93 -18.21
CA ILE A 121 11.47 -10.78 -18.05
C ILE A 121 10.84 -10.29 -19.38
N GLY A 122 11.47 -9.31 -20.03
CA GLY A 122 11.06 -8.81 -21.33
C GLY A 122 11.11 -9.89 -22.42
N ALA A 123 12.14 -10.74 -22.43
CA ALA A 123 12.26 -11.86 -23.37
C ALA A 123 11.16 -12.91 -23.16
N LEU A 124 10.82 -13.22 -21.89
CA LEU A 124 9.71 -14.13 -21.56
C LEU A 124 8.36 -13.59 -22.06
N LYS A 125 8.08 -12.30 -21.84
CA LYS A 125 6.87 -11.65 -22.33
C LYS A 125 6.77 -11.68 -23.84
N ASN A 126 7.86 -11.33 -24.52
CA ASN A 126 7.94 -11.33 -25.97
C ASN A 126 7.73 -12.75 -26.56
N ALA A 127 8.34 -13.78 -25.95
CA ALA A 127 8.13 -15.17 -26.33
C ALA A 127 6.65 -15.59 -26.17
N TRP A 128 6.02 -15.19 -25.08
CA TRP A 128 4.59 -15.43 -24.84
C TRP A 128 3.70 -14.75 -25.89
N GLU A 129 3.90 -13.46 -26.13
CA GLU A 129 3.10 -12.67 -27.08
C GLU A 129 3.22 -13.21 -28.50
N ASN A 130 4.43 -13.64 -28.90
CA ASN A 130 4.70 -14.18 -30.24
C ASN A 130 4.50 -15.69 -30.33
N LYS A 131 4.06 -16.37 -29.27
CA LYS A 131 3.88 -17.82 -29.19
C LYS A 131 5.14 -18.60 -29.61
N GLN A 132 6.29 -18.09 -29.20
CA GLN A 132 7.59 -18.73 -29.47
C GLN A 132 8.09 -19.45 -28.20
N PRO A 133 8.81 -20.58 -28.38
CA PRO A 133 9.43 -21.25 -27.26
C PRO A 133 10.50 -20.36 -26.61
N VAL A 134 10.66 -20.49 -25.30
CA VAL A 134 11.76 -19.90 -24.56
C VAL A 134 12.96 -20.87 -24.60
N ASP A 135 14.17 -20.33 -24.65
CA ASP A 135 15.40 -21.14 -24.52
C ASP A 135 15.34 -22.06 -23.27
N ASP A 136 15.73 -23.32 -23.45
CA ASP A 136 15.60 -24.35 -22.40
C ASP A 136 16.38 -24.02 -21.12
N PHE A 137 17.52 -23.33 -21.22
CA PHE A 137 18.29 -22.92 -20.04
C PHE A 137 17.56 -21.82 -19.28
N VAL A 138 17.05 -20.83 -20.01
CA VAL A 138 16.25 -19.74 -19.44
C VAL A 138 14.98 -20.30 -18.81
N HIS A 139 14.29 -21.19 -19.49
CA HIS A 139 13.07 -21.84 -18.99
C HIS A 139 13.33 -22.55 -17.65
N ARG A 140 14.36 -23.41 -17.57
CA ARG A 140 14.70 -24.12 -16.33
C ARG A 140 14.99 -23.14 -15.18
N LYS A 141 15.78 -22.09 -15.43
CA LYS A 141 16.10 -21.09 -14.40
C LYS A 141 14.86 -20.33 -13.94
N MET A 142 13.97 -19.97 -14.84
CA MET A 142 12.73 -19.30 -14.47
C MET A 142 11.76 -20.22 -13.73
N MET A 143 11.75 -21.51 -14.06
CA MET A 143 10.99 -22.49 -13.28
C MET A 143 11.53 -22.67 -11.85
N ASP A 144 12.84 -22.52 -11.64
CA ASP A 144 13.39 -22.51 -10.28
C ASP A 144 12.94 -21.26 -9.50
N VAL A 145 12.94 -20.09 -10.14
CA VAL A 145 12.39 -18.86 -9.54
C VAL A 145 10.89 -18.99 -9.25
N PHE A 146 10.13 -19.59 -10.16
CA PHE A 146 8.70 -19.83 -9.94
C PHE A 146 8.45 -20.78 -8.76
N ARG A 147 9.20 -21.86 -8.64
CA ARG A 147 9.13 -22.75 -7.46
C ARG A 147 9.45 -22.02 -6.17
N LEU A 148 10.47 -21.17 -6.22
CA LEU A 148 10.82 -20.32 -5.08
C LEU A 148 9.67 -19.39 -4.70
N TYR A 149 9.03 -18.75 -5.69
CA TYR A 149 7.84 -17.92 -5.47
C TYR A 149 6.69 -18.68 -4.81
N LEU A 150 6.45 -19.94 -5.23
CA LEU A 150 5.42 -20.79 -4.61
C LEU A 150 5.71 -21.12 -3.13
N ILE A 151 6.99 -21.11 -2.73
CA ILE A 151 7.40 -21.36 -1.35
C ILE A 151 7.36 -20.07 -0.52
N VAL A 152 7.94 -18.98 -1.04
CA VAL A 152 8.07 -17.70 -0.34
C VAL A 152 6.76 -16.93 -0.33
N GLY A 153 6.02 -16.99 -1.43
CA GLY A 153 4.81 -16.19 -1.65
C GLY A 153 5.10 -14.74 -1.99
N GLY A 154 4.04 -13.93 -2.08
CA GLY A 154 4.12 -12.53 -2.44
C GLY A 154 4.04 -11.55 -1.27
N MET A 155 3.98 -12.01 -0.02
CA MET A 155 3.92 -11.12 1.13
C MET A 155 5.26 -10.38 1.30
N PRO A 156 5.27 -9.01 1.31
CA PRO A 156 6.50 -8.23 1.30
C PRO A 156 7.51 -8.61 2.39
N ASP A 157 7.04 -8.86 3.61
CA ASP A 157 7.92 -9.26 4.73
C ASP A 157 8.58 -10.61 4.50
N ALA A 158 7.85 -11.59 3.94
CA ALA A 158 8.40 -12.90 3.60
C ALA A 158 9.44 -12.80 2.47
N VAL A 159 9.14 -11.96 1.46
CA VAL A 159 10.07 -11.70 0.35
C VAL A 159 11.33 -10.98 0.83
N ASN A 160 11.20 -10.00 1.71
CA ASN A 160 12.34 -9.30 2.30
C ASN A 160 13.20 -10.23 3.16
N ALA A 161 12.60 -11.08 4.00
CA ALA A 161 13.33 -12.07 4.79
C ALA A 161 14.16 -13.01 3.90
N TYR A 162 13.60 -13.43 2.76
CA TYR A 162 14.35 -14.22 1.78
C TYR A 162 15.50 -13.41 1.13
N ARG A 163 15.24 -12.17 0.72
CA ARG A 163 16.27 -11.31 0.07
C ARG A 163 17.47 -11.02 0.96
N GLU A 164 17.20 -10.80 2.25
CA GLU A 164 18.25 -10.45 3.22
C GLU A 164 19.12 -11.65 3.59
N ASN A 165 18.50 -12.79 3.83
CA ASN A 165 19.18 -13.93 4.44
C ASN A 165 19.35 -15.13 3.51
N ASN A 166 18.65 -15.16 2.36
CA ASN A 166 18.59 -16.32 1.46
C ASN A 166 18.27 -17.63 2.21
N ASN A 167 17.39 -17.53 3.22
CA ASN A 167 17.07 -18.60 4.16
C ASN A 167 15.55 -18.84 4.23
N LEU A 168 15.13 -20.04 3.88
CA LEU A 168 13.70 -20.41 3.91
C LEU A 168 13.15 -20.59 5.32
N GLN A 169 13.99 -20.82 6.35
CA GLN A 169 13.53 -20.88 7.73
C GLN A 169 13.04 -19.51 8.22
N ASP A 170 13.73 -18.44 7.86
CA ASP A 170 13.32 -17.07 8.18
C ASP A 170 12.02 -16.69 7.47
N VAL A 171 11.88 -17.13 6.21
CA VAL A 171 10.62 -17.00 5.46
C VAL A 171 9.46 -17.68 6.17
N MET A 172 9.67 -18.94 6.59
CA MET A 172 8.62 -19.71 7.33
C MET A 172 8.25 -19.02 8.63
N ALA A 173 9.21 -18.49 9.37
CA ALA A 173 8.95 -17.74 10.60
C ALA A 173 8.07 -16.51 10.33
N LYS A 174 8.39 -15.74 9.27
CA LYS A 174 7.57 -14.59 8.85
C LYS A 174 6.16 -14.98 8.40
N GLN A 175 6.05 -16.03 7.60
CA GLN A 175 4.74 -16.53 7.19
C GLN A 175 3.86 -16.96 8.39
N GLN A 176 4.46 -17.63 9.38
CA GLN A 176 3.74 -18.02 10.60
C GLN A 176 3.32 -16.80 11.44
N GLU A 177 4.17 -15.78 11.53
CA GLU A 177 3.85 -14.50 12.18
C GLU A 177 2.64 -13.82 11.51
N ILE A 178 2.66 -13.68 10.19
CA ILE A 178 1.56 -13.12 9.41
C ILE A 178 0.25 -13.89 9.64
N ILE A 179 0.29 -15.23 9.60
CA ILE A 179 -0.89 -16.07 9.84
C ILE A 179 -1.43 -15.88 11.27
N ARG A 180 -0.55 -15.72 12.27
CA ARG A 180 -0.97 -15.46 13.65
C ARG A 180 -1.66 -14.11 13.79
N LEU A 181 -1.14 -13.08 13.12
CA LEU A 181 -1.74 -11.74 13.10
C LEU A 181 -3.13 -11.79 12.47
N TYR A 182 -3.28 -12.39 11.29
CA TYR A 182 -4.59 -12.56 10.64
C TYR A 182 -5.60 -13.32 11.49
N ARG A 183 -5.18 -14.39 12.17
CA ARG A 183 -6.07 -15.12 13.07
C ARG A 183 -6.56 -14.26 14.23
N LYS A 184 -5.68 -13.40 14.77
CA LYS A 184 -6.03 -12.46 15.83
C LYS A 184 -7.03 -11.42 15.32
N ASP A 185 -6.80 -10.84 14.16
CA ASP A 185 -7.68 -9.84 13.57
C ASP A 185 -9.07 -10.41 13.28
N ILE A 186 -9.15 -11.57 12.63
CA ILE A 186 -10.44 -12.25 12.34
C ILE A 186 -11.21 -12.59 13.64
N SER A 187 -10.52 -12.85 14.74
CA SER A 187 -11.16 -13.18 16.02
C SER A 187 -11.71 -11.97 16.76
N GLN A 188 -11.44 -10.75 16.30
CA GLN A 188 -11.95 -9.51 16.90
C GLN A 188 -13.30 -9.06 16.28
N TYR A 189 -13.72 -9.72 15.21
CA TYR A 189 -14.99 -9.53 14.52
C TYR A 189 -15.89 -10.75 14.63
#